data_83c9608e803008e240a63eece521d0b3
#
_entry.id   83c9608e803008e240a63eece521d0b3
#
_cell.length_a   1.000
_cell.length_b   1.000
_cell.length_c   1.000
_cell.angle_alpha   90.00
_cell.angle_beta   90.00
_cell.angle_gamma   90.00
#
_symmetry.space_group_name_H-M   'P 1'
#
loop_
_entity.id
_entity.type
_entity.pdbx_description
1 polymer ?
#
loop_
_entity_poly.entity_id
_entity_poly.type
_entity_poly.pdbx_seq_one_letter_code
_entity_poly.pdbx_strand_id
1 'polypeptide(L)'
;MAKVGFVGLGVMGAPMAGHLVAHGHDVTAWNRTPSKAEPLRQLGATVAADLSALAAVCEAVFLCVARDEDVSQCLDAMTPAASPGTLFVDHSTTSPSAALGFHQRLSEKGFRFLDAPVTGGSMGARAGTLTLFVGGSKADFEVVAPILQS
;
A
#
# COMPACT_ATOMS: atom_id res chain seq x y z
N MET A 1 12.05 11.40 3.53
CA MET A 1 11.99 9.92 3.65
C MET A 1 10.84 9.52 4.56
N ALA A 2 10.02 8.60 4.13
CA ALA A 2 8.89 8.11 4.90
C ALA A 2 9.05 6.61 5.17
N LYS A 3 8.49 6.13 6.30
CA LYS A 3 8.42 4.72 6.63
C LYS A 3 7.12 4.17 6.05
N VAL A 4 7.22 3.42 4.98
CA VAL A 4 6.07 2.94 4.22
C VAL A 4 6.07 1.42 4.11
N GLY A 5 4.87 0.85 4.10
CA GLY A 5 4.66 -0.56 3.84
C GLY A 5 4.11 -0.77 2.44
N PHE A 6 4.46 -1.88 1.82
CA PHE A 6 3.88 -2.27 0.54
C PHE A 6 3.44 -3.73 0.59
N VAL A 7 2.14 -3.94 0.42
CA VAL A 7 1.49 -5.24 0.49
C VAL A 7 1.01 -5.64 -0.89
N GLY A 8 1.48 -6.78 -1.39
CA GLY A 8 1.13 -7.28 -2.71
C GLY A 8 2.20 -6.94 -3.75
N LEU A 9 3.03 -7.92 -4.08
CA LEU A 9 4.21 -7.76 -4.92
C LEU A 9 4.08 -8.53 -6.24
N GLY A 10 2.90 -8.41 -6.84
CA GLY A 10 2.63 -8.97 -8.15
C GLY A 10 3.19 -8.10 -9.28
N VAL A 11 2.62 -8.26 -10.48
CA VAL A 11 3.08 -7.59 -11.71
C VAL A 11 3.06 -6.07 -11.57
N MET A 12 2.08 -5.52 -10.85
CA MET A 12 1.94 -4.07 -10.62
C MET A 12 2.65 -3.63 -9.34
N GLY A 13 2.46 -4.37 -8.25
CA GLY A 13 2.95 -3.95 -6.94
C GLY A 13 4.45 -3.97 -6.80
N ALA A 14 5.13 -4.98 -7.32
CA ALA A 14 6.58 -5.08 -7.18
C ALA A 14 7.32 -3.89 -7.84
N PRO A 15 7.00 -3.48 -9.09
CA PRO A 15 7.62 -2.28 -9.65
C PRO A 15 7.28 -1.00 -8.88
N MET A 16 6.05 -0.86 -8.39
CA MET A 16 5.65 0.31 -7.60
C MET A 16 6.46 0.40 -6.31
N ALA A 17 6.60 -0.70 -5.59
CA ALA A 17 7.42 -0.75 -4.38
C ALA A 17 8.89 -0.46 -4.69
N GLY A 18 9.40 -0.95 -5.81
CA GLY A 18 10.76 -0.68 -6.26
C GLY A 18 11.03 0.81 -6.49
N HIS A 19 10.07 1.53 -7.05
CA HIS A 19 10.20 2.98 -7.23
C HIS A 19 10.29 3.70 -5.88
N LEU A 20 9.54 3.28 -4.88
CA LEU A 20 9.60 3.86 -3.54
C LEU A 20 10.98 3.65 -2.91
N VAL A 21 11.55 2.47 -3.06
CA VAL A 21 12.92 2.18 -2.60
C VAL A 21 13.92 3.08 -3.31
N ALA A 22 13.80 3.20 -4.64
CA ALA A 22 14.72 4.00 -5.45
C ALA A 22 14.69 5.49 -5.07
N HIS A 23 13.56 5.98 -4.59
CA HIS A 23 13.41 7.38 -4.16
C HIS A 23 13.78 7.61 -2.68
N GLY A 24 14.35 6.63 -2.03
CA GLY A 24 14.93 6.78 -0.68
C GLY A 24 13.96 6.59 0.47
N HIS A 25 12.76 6.07 0.22
CA HIS A 25 11.83 5.74 1.30
C HIS A 25 12.27 4.47 2.02
N ASP A 26 11.95 4.39 3.31
CA ASP A 26 12.17 3.19 4.13
C ASP A 26 10.99 2.23 3.90
N VAL A 27 11.17 1.29 2.98
CA VAL A 27 10.11 0.40 2.53
C VAL A 27 10.18 -0.93 3.26
N THR A 28 9.05 -1.33 3.88
CA THR A 28 8.84 -2.67 4.41
C THR A 28 7.82 -3.37 3.51
N ALA A 29 8.19 -4.48 2.92
CA ALA A 29 7.38 -5.18 1.93
C ALA A 29 6.86 -6.51 2.46
N TRP A 30 5.71 -6.94 1.96
CA TRP A 30 5.13 -8.24 2.24
C TRP A 30 4.34 -8.75 1.04
N ASN A 31 4.43 -10.05 0.79
CA ASN A 31 3.61 -10.72 -0.22
C ASN A 31 3.19 -12.09 0.32
N ARG A 32 2.00 -12.54 -0.08
CA ARG A 32 1.49 -13.86 0.32
C ARG A 32 2.47 -14.97 -0.08
N THR A 33 3.13 -14.84 -1.24
CA THR A 33 4.21 -15.72 -1.66
C THR A 33 5.54 -15.05 -1.31
N PRO A 34 6.27 -15.49 -0.26
CA PRO A 34 7.45 -14.78 0.24
C PRO A 34 8.57 -14.61 -0.79
N SER A 35 8.73 -15.55 -1.71
CA SER A 35 9.78 -15.46 -2.74
C SER A 35 9.64 -14.22 -3.64
N LYS A 36 8.44 -13.67 -3.78
CA LYS A 36 8.21 -12.47 -4.59
C LYS A 36 8.73 -11.20 -3.93
N ALA A 37 9.01 -11.23 -2.63
CA ALA A 37 9.59 -10.10 -1.91
C ALA A 37 11.12 -10.05 -2.01
N GLU A 38 11.77 -11.14 -2.39
CA GLU A 38 13.23 -11.23 -2.41
C GLU A 38 13.90 -10.20 -3.31
N PRO A 39 13.42 -9.93 -4.54
CA PRO A 39 14.02 -8.88 -5.36
C PRO A 39 14.02 -7.50 -4.70
N LEU A 40 12.99 -7.19 -3.92
CA LEU A 40 12.90 -5.92 -3.19
C LEU A 40 13.89 -5.86 -2.03
N ARG A 41 14.12 -7.00 -1.36
CA ARG A 41 15.15 -7.09 -0.32
C ARG A 41 16.52 -6.75 -0.90
N GLN A 42 16.83 -7.25 -2.09
CA GLN A 42 18.08 -6.97 -2.77
C GLN A 42 18.23 -5.49 -3.15
N LEU A 43 17.12 -4.79 -3.33
CA LEU A 43 17.12 -3.34 -3.61
C LEU A 43 17.23 -2.49 -2.34
N GLY A 44 17.13 -3.09 -1.17
CA GLY A 44 17.26 -2.38 0.10
C GLY A 44 16.00 -2.33 0.96
N ALA A 45 14.89 -2.93 0.51
CA ALA A 45 13.69 -3.00 1.31
C ALA A 45 13.82 -4.02 2.44
N THR A 46 13.11 -3.80 3.53
CA THR A 46 12.92 -4.80 4.58
C THR A 46 11.74 -5.68 4.20
N VAL A 47 11.85 -6.98 4.41
CA VAL A 47 10.75 -7.92 4.18
C VAL A 47 10.17 -8.32 5.54
N ALA A 48 8.89 -8.03 5.75
CA ALA A 48 8.20 -8.34 7.00
C ALA A 48 7.88 -9.84 7.08
N ALA A 49 7.94 -10.40 8.30
CA ALA A 49 7.57 -11.79 8.54
C ALA A 49 6.06 -11.99 8.38
N ASP A 50 5.26 -11.00 8.76
CA ASP A 50 3.81 -11.01 8.63
C ASP A 50 3.27 -9.58 8.51
N LEU A 51 1.95 -9.46 8.26
CA LEU A 51 1.30 -8.17 8.08
C LEU A 51 1.26 -7.35 9.37
N SER A 52 1.16 -8.00 10.53
CA SER A 52 1.20 -7.29 11.82
C SER A 52 2.54 -6.60 12.03
N ALA A 53 3.63 -7.26 11.74
CA ALA A 53 4.97 -6.68 11.87
C ALA A 53 5.17 -5.49 10.92
N LEU A 54 4.65 -5.60 9.70
CA LEU A 54 4.70 -4.51 8.73
C LEU A 54 3.92 -3.29 9.24
N ALA A 55 2.69 -3.50 9.67
CA ALA A 55 1.81 -2.41 10.11
C ALA A 55 2.37 -1.67 11.34
N ALA A 56 3.04 -2.39 12.23
CA ALA A 56 3.57 -1.82 13.46
C ALA A 56 4.65 -0.75 13.23
N VAL A 57 5.35 -0.79 12.09
CA VAL A 57 6.50 0.10 11.83
C VAL A 57 6.25 1.13 10.73
N CYS A 58 5.08 1.11 10.08
CA CYS A 58 4.82 1.97 8.93
C CYS A 58 3.87 3.12 9.26
N GLU A 59 4.12 4.28 8.68
CA GLU A 59 3.25 5.47 8.75
C GLU A 59 2.14 5.39 7.71
N ALA A 60 2.46 4.85 6.54
CA ALA A 60 1.52 4.63 5.45
C ALA A 60 1.74 3.23 4.88
N VAL A 61 0.65 2.55 4.54
CA VAL A 61 0.70 1.21 3.97
C VAL A 61 -0.04 1.22 2.64
N PHE A 62 0.66 0.82 1.59
CA PHE A 62 0.12 0.71 0.24
C PHE A 62 -0.23 -0.75 -0.05
N LEU A 63 -1.41 -0.98 -0.60
CA LEU A 63 -1.90 -2.32 -0.95
C LEU A 63 -2.13 -2.41 -2.46
N CYS A 64 -1.69 -3.51 -3.05
CA CYS A 64 -1.97 -3.81 -4.46
C CYS A 64 -2.19 -5.32 -4.58
N VAL A 65 -3.40 -5.76 -4.24
CA VAL A 65 -3.79 -7.17 -4.22
C VAL A 65 -4.94 -7.43 -5.20
N ALA A 66 -5.37 -8.69 -5.33
CA ALA A 66 -6.20 -9.09 -6.46
C ALA A 66 -7.69 -8.74 -6.31
N ARG A 67 -8.26 -8.88 -5.10
CA ARG A 67 -9.71 -8.84 -4.90
C ARG A 67 -10.09 -8.08 -3.63
N ASP A 68 -11.38 -7.69 -3.53
CA ASP A 68 -11.92 -7.03 -2.35
C ASP A 68 -11.68 -7.85 -1.07
N GLU A 69 -11.86 -9.17 -1.14
CA GLU A 69 -11.62 -10.05 0.01
C GLU A 69 -10.16 -10.03 0.44
N ASP A 70 -9.25 -9.94 -0.50
CA ASP A 70 -7.81 -9.88 -0.18
C ASP A 70 -7.47 -8.58 0.55
N VAL A 71 -8.05 -7.46 0.12
CA VAL A 71 -7.90 -6.16 0.81
C VAL A 71 -8.46 -6.27 2.23
N SER A 72 -9.65 -6.82 2.38
CA SER A 72 -10.32 -6.97 3.67
C SER A 72 -9.47 -7.81 4.63
N GLN A 73 -8.96 -8.95 4.17
CA GLN A 73 -8.12 -9.84 4.98
C GLN A 73 -6.83 -9.15 5.41
N CYS A 74 -6.20 -8.41 4.51
CA CYS A 74 -4.97 -7.68 4.83
C CYS A 74 -5.23 -6.60 5.88
N LEU A 75 -6.30 -5.84 5.74
CA LEU A 75 -6.67 -4.80 6.72
C LEU A 75 -6.98 -5.41 8.08
N ASP A 76 -7.69 -6.54 8.13
CA ASP A 76 -8.00 -7.23 9.37
C ASP A 76 -6.75 -7.74 10.08
N ALA A 77 -5.73 -8.15 9.33
CA ALA A 77 -4.46 -8.60 9.90
C ALA A 77 -3.59 -7.44 10.39
N MET A 78 -3.69 -6.27 9.78
CA MET A 78 -2.83 -5.13 10.08
C MET A 78 -3.36 -4.21 11.15
N THR A 79 -4.67 -3.98 11.20
CA THR A 79 -5.25 -2.96 12.08
C THR A 79 -5.00 -3.18 13.57
N PRO A 80 -4.93 -4.42 14.10
CA PRO A 80 -4.62 -4.60 15.53
C PRO A 80 -3.22 -4.13 15.92
N ALA A 81 -2.26 -4.13 14.99
CA ALA A 81 -0.88 -3.76 15.27
C ALA A 81 -0.51 -2.35 14.79
N ALA A 82 -1.32 -1.75 13.92
CA ALA A 82 -1.05 -0.43 13.38
C ALA A 82 -1.19 0.67 14.42
N SER A 83 -0.34 1.69 14.33
CA SER A 83 -0.42 2.86 15.19
C SER A 83 -1.67 3.69 14.86
N PRO A 84 -2.28 4.37 15.83
CA PRO A 84 -3.38 5.29 15.55
C PRO A 84 -2.99 6.31 14.47
N GLY A 85 -3.91 6.56 13.54
CA GLY A 85 -3.67 7.50 12.45
C GLY A 85 -2.90 6.95 11.27
N THR A 86 -2.50 5.68 11.27
CA THR A 86 -1.87 5.05 10.10
C THR A 86 -2.76 5.23 8.87
N LEU A 87 -2.15 5.59 7.74
CA LEU A 87 -2.84 5.78 6.49
C LEU A 87 -2.68 4.54 5.61
N PHE A 88 -3.82 3.96 5.22
CA PHE A 88 -3.86 2.84 4.28
C PHE A 88 -4.27 3.35 2.91
N VAL A 89 -3.49 3.02 1.89
CA VAL A 89 -3.73 3.42 0.50
C VAL A 89 -3.89 2.17 -0.34
N ASP A 90 -5.07 1.99 -0.93
CA ASP A 90 -5.38 0.79 -1.71
C ASP A 90 -5.34 1.09 -3.20
N HIS A 91 -4.36 0.50 -3.88
CA HIS A 91 -4.21 0.56 -5.34
C HIS A 91 -4.94 -0.57 -6.06
N SER A 92 -5.54 -1.50 -5.32
CA SER A 92 -6.26 -2.62 -5.89
C SER A 92 -7.50 -2.15 -6.63
N THR A 93 -7.97 -2.94 -7.61
CA THR A 93 -9.23 -2.67 -8.26
C THR A 93 -10.35 -3.17 -7.35
N THR A 94 -10.92 -2.26 -6.55
CA THR A 94 -12.01 -2.57 -5.63
C THR A 94 -13.33 -2.02 -6.16
N SER A 95 -14.45 -2.66 -5.76
CA SER A 95 -15.77 -2.12 -6.05
C SER A 95 -16.01 -0.83 -5.27
N PRO A 96 -16.84 0.11 -5.79
CA PRO A 96 -17.17 1.34 -5.05
C PRO A 96 -17.76 1.07 -3.66
N SER A 97 -18.61 0.05 -3.53
CA SER A 97 -19.23 -0.31 -2.25
C SER A 97 -18.20 -0.87 -1.27
N ALA A 98 -17.24 -1.67 -1.74
CA ALA A 98 -16.16 -2.18 -0.90
C ALA A 98 -15.26 -1.05 -0.41
N ALA A 99 -14.86 -0.14 -1.30
CA ALA A 99 -14.03 1.01 -0.93
C ALA A 99 -14.72 1.87 0.14
N LEU A 100 -16.00 2.16 -0.02
CA LEU A 100 -16.77 2.91 0.96
C LEU A 100 -16.80 2.20 2.32
N GLY A 101 -16.99 0.89 2.31
CA GLY A 101 -16.98 0.08 3.54
C GLY A 101 -15.62 0.11 4.25
N PHE A 102 -14.52 0.08 3.51
CA PHE A 102 -13.18 0.20 4.07
C PHE A 102 -12.96 1.58 4.68
N HIS A 103 -13.37 2.65 4.01
CA HIS A 103 -13.31 4.00 4.56
C HIS A 103 -14.02 4.10 5.91
N GLN A 104 -15.25 3.59 5.99
CA GLN A 104 -16.06 3.65 7.21
C GLN A 104 -15.43 2.83 8.32
N ARG A 105 -15.04 1.59 8.03
CA ARG A 105 -14.50 0.66 9.02
C ARG A 105 -13.18 1.17 9.61
N LEU A 106 -12.30 1.70 8.79
CA LEU A 106 -11.01 2.22 9.24
C LEU A 106 -11.17 3.53 10.01
N SER A 107 -12.05 4.41 9.55
CA SER A 107 -12.35 5.67 10.24
C SER A 107 -12.85 5.42 11.67
N GLU A 108 -13.74 4.45 11.85
CA GLU A 108 -14.26 4.08 13.18
C GLU A 108 -13.17 3.60 14.12
N LYS A 109 -12.09 3.01 13.59
CA LYS A 109 -10.95 2.52 14.36
C LYS A 109 -9.83 3.54 14.54
N GLY A 110 -10.01 4.76 14.05
CA GLY A 110 -9.01 5.83 14.14
C GLY A 110 -7.92 5.78 13.09
N PHE A 111 -8.13 5.05 11.99
CA PHE A 111 -7.22 5.00 10.86
C PHE A 111 -7.71 5.86 9.69
N ARG A 112 -6.83 6.10 8.73
CA ARG A 112 -7.15 6.85 7.51
C ARG A 112 -7.07 5.92 6.30
N PHE A 113 -7.85 6.17 5.27
CA PHE A 113 -7.90 5.33 4.09
C PHE A 113 -8.07 6.16 2.82
N LEU A 114 -7.30 5.83 1.79
CA LEU A 114 -7.47 6.34 0.43
C LEU A 114 -7.60 5.15 -0.51
N ASP A 115 -8.56 5.21 -1.42
CA ASP A 115 -8.62 4.29 -2.55
C ASP A 115 -7.96 5.00 -3.75
N ALA A 116 -6.96 4.36 -4.31
CA ALA A 116 -6.14 4.95 -5.36
C ALA A 116 -5.87 3.95 -6.49
N PRO A 117 -6.93 3.49 -7.19
CA PRO A 117 -6.75 2.58 -8.31
C PRO A 117 -5.85 3.20 -9.37
N VAL A 118 -5.12 2.34 -10.09
CA VAL A 118 -4.12 2.77 -11.05
C VAL A 118 -4.47 2.31 -12.46
N THR A 119 -4.03 3.09 -13.46
CA THR A 119 -4.07 2.70 -14.86
C THR A 119 -2.69 2.82 -15.48
N GLY A 120 -2.42 2.07 -16.53
CA GLY A 120 -1.12 2.06 -17.21
C GLY A 120 -0.50 0.68 -17.32
N GLY A 121 -1.08 -0.32 -16.68
CA GLY A 121 -0.65 -1.72 -16.73
C GLY A 121 0.75 -1.94 -16.17
N SER A 122 1.29 -3.15 -16.38
CA SER A 122 2.62 -3.51 -15.87
C SER A 122 3.73 -2.66 -16.49
N MET A 123 3.58 -2.26 -17.74
CA MET A 123 4.54 -1.40 -18.41
C MET A 123 4.61 -0.02 -17.74
N GLY A 124 3.46 0.56 -17.43
CA GLY A 124 3.39 1.83 -16.69
C GLY A 124 3.96 1.72 -15.29
N ALA A 125 3.72 0.61 -14.60
CA ALA A 125 4.27 0.36 -13.27
C ALA A 125 5.80 0.32 -13.32
N ARG A 126 6.38 -0.42 -14.25
CA ARG A 126 7.84 -0.50 -14.41
C ARG A 126 8.47 0.83 -14.76
N ALA A 127 7.82 1.60 -15.62
CA ALA A 127 8.31 2.91 -16.06
C ALA A 127 8.09 4.03 -15.04
N GLY A 128 7.26 3.81 -14.02
CA GLY A 128 6.90 4.85 -13.05
C GLY A 128 5.92 5.87 -13.62
N THR A 129 5.11 5.49 -14.61
CA THR A 129 4.21 6.40 -15.34
C THR A 129 2.73 6.07 -15.14
N LEU A 130 2.39 5.37 -14.06
CA LEU A 130 1.01 5.05 -13.74
C LEU A 130 0.18 6.30 -13.48
N THR A 131 -1.08 6.27 -13.90
CA THR A 131 -2.07 7.26 -13.52
C THR A 131 -2.87 6.72 -12.34
N LEU A 132 -2.99 7.55 -11.30
CA LEU A 132 -3.73 7.21 -10.09
C LEU A 132 -4.99 8.07 -9.98
N PHE A 133 -6.10 7.43 -9.60
CA PHE A 133 -7.36 8.11 -9.31
C PHE A 133 -7.61 8.00 -7.82
N VAL A 134 -7.34 9.06 -7.07
CA VAL A 134 -7.36 9.01 -5.60
C VAL A 134 -8.70 9.47 -5.05
N GLY A 135 -9.35 8.59 -4.27
CA GLY A 135 -10.59 8.89 -3.55
C GLY A 135 -10.33 8.93 -2.04
N GLY A 136 -10.91 9.90 -1.36
CA GLY A 136 -10.78 10.08 0.08
C GLY A 136 -10.66 11.54 0.46
N SER A 137 -10.19 11.84 1.68
CA SER A 137 -10.07 13.21 2.12
C SER A 137 -8.88 13.91 1.46
N LYS A 138 -9.03 15.21 1.20
CA LYS A 138 -7.95 16.02 0.65
C LYS A 138 -6.73 16.08 1.59
N ALA A 139 -6.98 16.14 2.90
CA ALA A 139 -5.90 16.16 3.89
C ALA A 139 -5.05 14.89 3.83
N ASP A 140 -5.69 13.73 3.72
CA ASP A 140 -4.99 12.45 3.60
C ASP A 140 -4.23 12.34 2.28
N PHE A 141 -4.81 12.82 1.20
CA PHE A 141 -4.12 12.90 -0.09
C PHE A 141 -2.86 13.75 -0.02
N GLU A 142 -2.92 14.89 0.64
CA GLU A 142 -1.75 15.79 0.78
C GLU A 142 -0.60 15.13 1.54
N VAL A 143 -0.89 14.23 2.47
CA VAL A 143 0.14 13.48 3.20
C VAL A 143 0.90 12.54 2.27
N VAL A 144 0.20 11.84 1.37
CA VAL A 144 0.81 10.81 0.52
C VAL A 144 1.25 11.30 -0.86
N ALA A 145 0.76 12.46 -1.31
CA ALA A 145 1.08 12.95 -2.65
C ALA A 145 2.58 12.98 -2.95
N PRO A 146 3.47 13.46 -2.06
CA PRO A 146 4.91 13.41 -2.31
C PRO A 146 5.46 12.00 -2.46
N ILE A 147 4.87 11.03 -1.77
CA ILE A 147 5.26 9.62 -1.86
C ILE A 147 4.77 9.03 -3.19
N LEU A 148 3.53 9.32 -3.57
CA LEU A 148 2.94 8.81 -4.81
C LEU A 148 3.63 9.34 -6.06
N GLN A 149 4.28 10.48 -5.97
CA GLN A 149 5.04 11.07 -7.08
C GLN A 149 6.41 10.42 -7.26
N SER A 150 6.76 9.52 -6.39
CA SER A 150 8.04 8.78 -6.46
C SER A 150 8.05 7.75 -7.57
#